data_1396905eae3689ad471ceaab99f0397b
#
_entry.id   1396905eae3689ad471ceaab99f0397b
#
_cell.length_a   1.000
_cell.length_b   1.000
_cell.length_c   1.000
_cell.angle_alpha   90.00
_cell.angle_beta   90.00
_cell.angle_gamma   90.00
#
_symmetry.space_group_name_H-M   'P 1'
#
loop_
_entity.id
_entity.type
_entity.pdbx_description
1 polymer ?
#
loop_
_entity_poly.entity_id
_entity_poly.type
_entity_poly.pdbx_seq_one_letter_code
_entity_poly.pdbx_strand_id
1 'polypeptide(L)'
;MKHIKEQFIRYMDAGFPIIYLDTYEEDKADDLIRSVAGGRKIEEWNVRGYFENQVLMQAEAPLEDILRTLIDDPLSLQRSVLVLKDVPLFKDQMAVIELLKYLARRIGNGSLPDFNIVIVSSEVYIPGELDPFLTILHDEYLTVSDIRGVIEQFCHDQEVDMLPEFIRELSQMFKGLSEYEINTILALALSDDG
;
A
#
# COMPACT_ATOMS: atom_id res chain seq x y z
N MET A 1 -3.52 -4.70 -11.44
CA MET A 1 -3.63 -5.27 -10.07
C MET A 1 -3.28 -6.75 -9.93
N LYS A 2 -3.57 -7.65 -10.88
CA LYS A 2 -3.23 -9.06 -10.72
C LYS A 2 -1.71 -9.31 -10.64
N HIS A 3 -0.93 -8.60 -11.42
CA HIS A 3 0.54 -8.77 -11.47
C HIS A 3 1.24 -8.26 -10.20
N ILE A 4 0.87 -7.08 -9.69
CA ILE A 4 1.42 -6.54 -8.44
C ILE A 4 1.10 -7.45 -7.24
N LYS A 5 -0.11 -8.03 -7.21
CA LYS A 5 -0.49 -9.00 -6.18
C LYS A 5 0.38 -10.25 -6.21
N GLU A 6 0.63 -10.80 -7.39
CA GLU A 6 1.51 -11.97 -7.56
C GLU A 6 2.95 -11.66 -7.16
N GLN A 7 3.47 -10.48 -7.51
CA GLN A 7 4.80 -10.03 -7.08
C GLN A 7 4.86 -9.84 -5.56
N PHE A 8 3.82 -9.22 -4.97
CA PHE A 8 3.77 -9.00 -3.54
C PHE A 8 3.83 -10.31 -2.76
N ILE A 9 2.99 -11.29 -3.14
CA ILE A 9 3.01 -12.64 -2.54
C ILE A 9 4.40 -13.27 -2.69
N ARG A 10 5.00 -13.22 -3.87
CA ARG A 10 6.35 -13.77 -4.11
C ARG A 10 7.41 -13.14 -3.20
N TYR A 11 7.35 -11.83 -2.97
CA TYR A 11 8.30 -11.16 -2.08
C TYR A 11 8.08 -11.53 -0.61
N MET A 12 6.81 -11.63 -0.17
CA MET A 12 6.50 -12.09 1.16
C MET A 12 6.97 -13.53 1.38
N ASP A 13 6.69 -14.43 0.45
CA ASP A 13 7.09 -15.84 0.51
C ASP A 13 8.62 -16.02 0.41
N ALA A 14 9.29 -15.16 -0.32
CA ALA A 14 10.75 -15.14 -0.40
C ALA A 14 11.43 -14.56 0.87
N GLY A 15 10.65 -14.06 1.82
CA GLY A 15 11.15 -13.53 3.09
C GLY A 15 11.80 -12.15 2.97
N PHE A 16 11.39 -11.34 1.98
CA PHE A 16 11.83 -9.94 1.94
C PHE A 16 11.33 -9.22 3.19
N PRO A 17 12.23 -8.64 4.00
CA PRO A 17 11.85 -8.07 5.28
C PRO A 17 10.92 -6.87 5.17
N ILE A 18 11.22 -5.95 4.23
CA ILE A 18 10.47 -4.71 4.03
C ILE A 18 10.03 -4.63 2.57
N ILE A 19 8.74 -4.47 2.36
CA ILE A 19 8.14 -4.23 1.04
C ILE A 19 7.61 -2.80 1.02
N TYR A 20 8.13 -1.98 0.11
CA TYR A 20 7.70 -0.60 -0.06
C TYR A 20 6.69 -0.52 -1.20
N LEU A 21 5.45 -0.18 -0.89
CA LEU A 21 4.41 0.10 -1.89
C LEU A 21 4.45 1.59 -2.23
N ASP A 22 4.93 1.89 -3.43
CA ASP A 22 4.94 3.23 -3.98
C ASP A 22 3.61 3.49 -4.69
N THR A 23 2.69 4.14 -3.98
CA THR A 23 1.35 4.43 -4.48
C THR A 23 0.75 5.67 -3.84
N TYR A 24 -0.10 6.37 -4.60
CA TYR A 24 -0.96 7.45 -4.11
C TYR A 24 -2.33 6.96 -3.62
N GLU A 25 -2.68 5.71 -3.93
CA GLU A 25 -4.00 5.14 -3.68
C GLU A 25 -3.98 4.23 -2.45
N GLU A 26 -3.98 4.84 -1.25
CA GLU A 26 -3.89 4.10 0.01
C GLU A 26 -5.00 3.06 0.20
N ASP A 27 -6.24 3.37 -0.22
CA ASP A 27 -7.36 2.42 -0.12
C ASP A 27 -7.10 1.15 -0.94
N LYS A 28 -6.52 1.30 -2.13
CA LYS A 28 -6.14 0.15 -2.96
C LYS A 28 -4.96 -0.62 -2.36
N ALA A 29 -3.99 0.09 -1.76
CA ALA A 29 -2.91 -0.57 -1.02
C ALA A 29 -3.46 -1.39 0.13
N ASP A 30 -4.44 -0.88 0.87
CA ASP A 30 -5.09 -1.59 1.96
C ASP A 30 -5.84 -2.84 1.47
N ASP A 31 -6.58 -2.74 0.36
CA ASP A 31 -7.24 -3.90 -0.26
C ASP A 31 -6.24 -4.94 -0.73
N LEU A 32 -5.14 -4.50 -1.34
CA LEU A 32 -4.05 -5.37 -1.78
C LEU A 32 -3.44 -6.09 -0.58
N ILE A 33 -3.05 -5.37 0.48
CA ILE A 33 -2.45 -5.94 1.70
C ILE A 33 -3.41 -6.95 2.33
N ARG A 34 -4.69 -6.61 2.50
CA ARG A 34 -5.71 -7.53 3.02
C ARG A 34 -5.80 -8.80 2.17
N SER A 35 -5.75 -8.66 0.85
CA SER A 35 -5.88 -9.79 -0.08
C SER A 35 -4.69 -10.75 -0.05
N VAL A 36 -3.50 -10.29 0.36
CA VAL A 36 -2.26 -11.08 0.42
C VAL A 36 -1.87 -11.51 1.83
N ALA A 37 -2.47 -10.91 2.85
CA ALA A 37 -2.15 -11.22 4.25
C ALA A 37 -2.42 -12.69 4.62
N GLY A 38 -3.31 -13.39 3.89
CA GLY A 38 -3.50 -14.84 4.07
C GLY A 38 -3.98 -15.24 5.47
N GLY A 39 -4.81 -14.40 6.11
CA GLY A 39 -5.29 -14.61 7.48
C GLY A 39 -4.27 -14.26 8.57
N ARG A 40 -3.17 -13.59 8.21
CA ARG A 40 -2.24 -12.96 9.17
C ARG A 40 -2.89 -11.72 9.78
N LYS A 41 -2.54 -11.41 11.01
CA LYS A 41 -2.90 -10.18 11.68
C LYS A 41 -2.30 -8.99 10.92
N ILE A 42 -3.07 -7.94 10.70
CA ILE A 42 -2.57 -6.70 10.11
C ILE A 42 -2.47 -5.68 11.24
N GLU A 43 -1.25 -5.24 11.49
CA GLU A 43 -0.90 -4.16 12.40
C GLU A 43 -0.58 -2.93 11.56
N GLU A 44 -1.20 -1.80 11.85
CA GLU A 44 -0.99 -0.57 11.09
C GLU A 44 -0.62 0.58 12.02
N TRP A 45 0.37 1.35 11.60
CA TRP A 45 0.67 2.63 12.20
C TRP A 45 0.52 3.76 11.18
N ASN A 46 -0.19 4.79 11.57
CA ASN A 46 -0.35 6.04 10.84
C ASN A 46 -0.45 7.24 11.81
N VAL A 47 -0.64 8.47 11.29
CA VAL A 47 -0.75 9.70 12.10
C VAL A 47 -1.83 9.64 13.18
N ARG A 48 -2.86 8.83 13.01
CA ARG A 48 -3.96 8.67 13.98
C ARG A 48 -3.61 7.75 15.14
N GLY A 49 -2.58 6.91 14.99
CA GLY A 49 -2.14 5.98 16.00
C GLY A 49 -1.84 4.58 15.47
N TYR A 50 -1.97 3.62 16.39
CA TYR A 50 -1.73 2.21 16.12
C TYR A 50 -3.04 1.42 16.08
N PHE A 51 -3.17 0.58 15.06
CA PHE A 51 -4.36 -0.22 14.77
C PHE A 51 -4.01 -1.70 14.67
N GLU A 52 -4.95 -2.55 15.03
CA GLU A 52 -4.91 -3.98 14.81
C GLU A 52 -6.17 -4.41 14.06
N ASN A 53 -6.00 -5.00 12.87
CA ASN A 53 -7.12 -5.37 11.98
C ASN A 53 -8.16 -4.24 11.82
N GLN A 54 -7.68 -3.01 11.59
CA GLN A 54 -8.48 -1.78 11.43
C GLN A 54 -9.14 -1.24 12.72
N VAL A 55 -8.91 -1.87 13.87
CA VAL A 55 -9.41 -1.39 15.16
C VAL A 55 -8.32 -0.54 15.82
N LEU A 56 -8.66 0.70 16.18
CA LEU A 56 -7.73 1.60 16.89
C LEU A 56 -7.43 1.04 18.28
N MET A 57 -6.17 0.68 18.50
CA MET A 57 -5.67 0.16 19.77
C MET A 57 -5.10 1.27 20.65
N GLN A 58 -4.36 2.19 20.04
CA GLN A 58 -3.75 3.33 20.73
C GLN A 58 -3.76 4.57 19.84
N ALA A 59 -4.42 5.64 20.29
CA ALA A 59 -4.41 6.92 19.61
C ALA A 59 -3.09 7.66 19.83
N GLU A 60 -2.68 8.45 18.84
CA GLU A 60 -1.50 9.34 18.89
C GLU A 60 -0.22 8.65 19.38
N ALA A 61 -0.07 7.36 19.11
CA ALA A 61 1.08 6.57 19.54
C ALA A 61 2.34 6.93 18.73
N PRO A 62 3.46 7.32 19.36
CA PRO A 62 4.73 7.47 18.66
C PRO A 62 5.17 6.12 18.06
N LEU A 63 5.62 6.12 16.80
CA LEU A 63 6.03 4.88 16.11
C LEU A 63 7.18 4.18 16.88
N GLU A 64 8.12 4.95 17.45
CA GLU A 64 9.22 4.38 18.24
C GLU A 64 8.70 3.53 19.39
N ASP A 65 7.70 4.00 20.14
CA ASP A 65 7.14 3.29 21.29
C ASP A 65 6.42 2.01 20.87
N ILE A 66 5.68 2.07 19.76
CA ILE A 66 5.03 0.89 19.18
C ILE A 66 6.07 -0.14 18.76
N LEU A 67 7.10 0.26 18.02
CA LEU A 67 8.16 -0.67 17.59
C LEU A 67 8.89 -1.32 18.78
N ARG A 68 9.16 -0.56 19.85
CA ARG A 68 9.76 -1.12 21.07
C ARG A 68 8.84 -2.15 21.73
N THR A 69 7.55 -1.83 21.86
CA THR A 69 6.55 -2.75 22.42
C THR A 69 6.47 -4.06 21.63
N LEU A 70 6.45 -3.96 20.29
CA LEU A 70 6.41 -5.12 19.40
C LEU A 70 7.71 -5.97 19.49
N ILE A 71 8.84 -5.32 19.66
CA ILE A 71 10.14 -6.01 19.80
C ILE A 71 10.24 -6.74 21.15
N ASP A 72 9.68 -6.16 22.20
CA ASP A 72 9.68 -6.73 23.55
C ASP A 72 8.71 -7.92 23.68
N ASP A 73 7.68 -7.99 22.83
CA ASP A 73 6.79 -9.15 22.72
C ASP A 73 6.85 -9.80 21.32
N PRO A 74 7.89 -10.59 21.02
CA PRO A 74 8.06 -11.22 19.71
C PRO A 74 6.94 -12.20 19.34
N LEU A 75 6.17 -12.68 20.30
CA LEU A 75 5.04 -13.57 20.03
C LEU A 75 3.89 -12.81 19.37
N SER A 76 3.73 -11.54 19.67
CA SER A 76 2.72 -10.67 19.04
C SER A 76 2.97 -10.51 17.55
N LEU A 77 4.22 -10.58 17.10
CA LEU A 77 4.64 -10.42 15.70
C LEU A 77 4.45 -11.68 14.84
N GLN A 78 4.20 -12.85 15.47
CA GLN A 78 4.03 -14.07 14.72
C GLN A 78 2.76 -14.03 13.87
N ARG A 79 2.90 -14.39 12.59
CA ARG A 79 1.82 -14.36 11.61
C ARG A 79 1.15 -12.99 11.50
N SER A 80 1.96 -11.96 11.42
CA SER A 80 1.47 -10.60 11.22
C SER A 80 2.16 -9.85 10.08
N VAL A 81 1.53 -8.78 9.64
CA VAL A 81 2.06 -7.80 8.68
C VAL A 81 1.99 -6.45 9.36
N LEU A 82 3.14 -5.80 9.55
CA LEU A 82 3.20 -4.44 10.06
C LEU A 82 3.16 -3.45 8.89
N VAL A 83 2.11 -2.66 8.82
CA VAL A 83 1.91 -1.62 7.80
C VAL A 83 2.28 -0.26 8.39
N LEU A 84 3.16 0.46 7.72
CA LEU A 84 3.60 1.80 8.12
C LEU A 84 3.16 2.80 7.05
N LYS A 85 2.36 3.77 7.45
CA LYS A 85 1.94 4.89 6.62
C LYS A 85 2.57 6.19 7.12
N ASP A 86 2.29 7.30 6.45
CA ASP A 86 2.77 8.63 6.85
C ASP A 86 4.31 8.71 7.02
N VAL A 87 5.03 8.17 6.04
CA VAL A 87 6.52 8.15 6.00
C VAL A 87 7.16 9.47 6.38
N PRO A 88 6.65 10.67 5.96
CA PRO A 88 7.23 11.95 6.36
C PRO A 88 7.34 12.15 7.86
N LEU A 89 6.51 11.48 8.67
CA LEU A 89 6.53 11.64 10.13
C LEU A 89 7.67 10.87 10.81
N PHE A 90 8.24 9.86 10.16
CA PHE A 90 9.29 9.03 10.77
C PHE A 90 10.57 8.87 9.94
N LYS A 91 10.59 9.32 8.68
CA LYS A 91 11.70 9.08 7.74
C LYS A 91 13.07 9.55 8.24
N ASP A 92 13.13 10.58 9.06
CA ASP A 92 14.35 11.16 9.60
C ASP A 92 14.58 10.78 11.07
N GLN A 93 13.74 9.92 11.67
CA GLN A 93 13.88 9.50 13.06
C GLN A 93 14.85 8.31 13.15
N MET A 94 16.10 8.59 13.53
CA MET A 94 17.16 7.58 13.59
C MET A 94 16.78 6.38 14.48
N ALA A 95 16.11 6.61 15.60
CA ALA A 95 15.68 5.53 16.50
C ALA A 95 14.70 4.58 15.80
N VAL A 96 13.74 5.12 15.05
CA VAL A 96 12.78 4.32 14.26
C VAL A 96 13.51 3.53 13.18
N ILE A 97 14.44 4.15 12.46
CA ILE A 97 15.22 3.49 11.41
C ILE A 97 16.02 2.30 11.97
N GLU A 98 16.68 2.48 13.12
CA GLU A 98 17.44 1.39 13.76
C GLU A 98 16.54 0.27 14.29
N LEU A 99 15.35 0.58 14.82
CA LEU A 99 14.38 -0.43 15.22
C LEU A 99 13.82 -1.23 14.03
N LEU A 100 13.52 -0.56 12.93
CA LEU A 100 13.10 -1.22 11.68
C LEU A 100 14.20 -2.12 11.12
N LYS A 101 15.44 -1.66 11.13
CA LYS A 101 16.62 -2.44 10.74
C LYS A 101 16.80 -3.68 11.63
N TYR A 102 16.59 -3.54 12.93
CA TYR A 102 16.64 -4.66 13.86
C TYR A 102 15.58 -5.72 13.51
N LEU A 103 14.33 -5.30 13.29
CA LEU A 103 13.25 -6.20 12.86
C LEU A 103 13.57 -6.85 11.51
N ALA A 104 14.02 -6.07 10.53
CA ALA A 104 14.35 -6.56 9.21
C ALA A 104 15.43 -7.65 9.24
N ARG A 105 16.45 -7.51 10.08
CA ARG A 105 17.46 -8.54 10.29
C ARG A 105 16.87 -9.82 10.87
N ARG A 106 15.94 -9.73 11.80
CA ARG A 106 15.28 -10.88 12.40
C ARG A 106 14.33 -11.60 11.46
N ILE A 107 13.72 -10.88 10.54
CA ILE A 107 12.95 -11.46 9.44
C ILE A 107 13.91 -12.20 8.50
N GLY A 108 14.93 -11.53 8.02
CA GLY A 108 15.88 -12.07 7.05
C GLY A 108 16.67 -13.31 7.54
N ASN A 109 16.90 -13.45 8.83
CA ASN A 109 17.56 -14.64 9.42
C ASN A 109 16.57 -15.72 9.90
N GLY A 110 15.26 -15.55 9.65
CA GLY A 110 14.22 -16.52 10.02
C GLY A 110 13.83 -16.54 11.51
N SER A 111 14.31 -15.56 12.31
CA SER A 111 13.94 -15.49 13.75
C SER A 111 12.52 -14.97 13.98
N LEU A 112 11.92 -14.34 12.96
CA LEU A 112 10.52 -13.91 12.95
C LEU A 112 9.83 -14.50 11.71
N PRO A 113 9.39 -15.77 11.78
CA PRO A 113 8.68 -16.39 10.67
C PRO A 113 7.30 -15.76 10.47
N ASP A 114 6.85 -15.72 9.22
CA ASP A 114 5.54 -15.19 8.83
C ASP A 114 5.28 -13.73 9.27
N PHE A 115 6.34 -12.93 9.40
CA PHE A 115 6.28 -11.52 9.68
C PHE A 115 6.92 -10.72 8.54
N ASN A 116 6.25 -9.67 8.07
CA ASN A 116 6.77 -8.73 7.08
C ASN A 116 6.42 -7.30 7.48
N ILE A 117 7.23 -6.36 7.04
CA ILE A 117 6.96 -4.93 7.15
C ILE A 117 6.55 -4.41 5.77
N VAL A 118 5.46 -3.68 5.70
CA VAL A 118 4.99 -3.01 4.48
C VAL A 118 4.96 -1.51 4.73
N ILE A 119 5.65 -0.75 3.89
CA ILE A 119 5.60 0.72 3.91
C ILE A 119 4.71 1.16 2.75
N VAL A 120 3.73 2.02 3.02
CA VAL A 120 2.85 2.59 2.00
C VAL A 120 3.10 4.09 1.93
N SER A 121 3.52 4.59 0.78
CA SER A 121 3.78 6.01 0.58
C SER A 121 3.76 6.39 -0.90
N SER A 122 3.39 7.62 -1.17
CA SER A 122 3.48 8.24 -2.50
C SER A 122 4.83 8.88 -2.79
N GLU A 123 5.72 8.91 -1.81
CA GLU A 123 7.09 9.43 -1.94
C GLU A 123 8.06 8.33 -1.50
N VAL A 124 8.88 7.85 -2.44
CA VAL A 124 9.88 6.84 -2.12
C VAL A 124 11.06 7.49 -1.40
N TYR A 125 11.19 7.19 -0.11
CA TYR A 125 12.33 7.57 0.70
C TYR A 125 12.93 6.34 1.38
N ILE A 126 14.19 6.03 1.06
CA ILE A 126 14.90 4.86 1.58
C ILE A 126 16.11 5.33 2.38
N PRO A 127 16.09 5.26 3.71
CA PRO A 127 17.28 5.42 4.52
C PRO A 127 18.32 4.38 4.10
N GLY A 128 19.59 4.79 3.94
CA GLY A 128 20.67 3.88 3.53
C GLY A 128 20.83 2.66 4.44
N GLU A 129 20.44 2.78 5.70
CA GLU A 129 20.45 1.70 6.68
C GLU A 129 19.41 0.61 6.40
N LEU A 130 18.31 0.93 5.70
CA LEU A 130 17.23 0.01 5.35
C LEU A 130 17.34 -0.54 3.92
N ASP A 131 18.11 0.11 3.06
CA ASP A 131 18.24 -0.26 1.64
C ASP A 131 18.53 -1.77 1.39
N PRO A 132 19.45 -2.43 2.16
CA PRO A 132 19.71 -3.85 1.96
C PRO A 132 18.55 -4.80 2.28
N PHE A 133 17.52 -4.32 2.98
CA PHE A 133 16.40 -5.13 3.49
C PHE A 133 15.09 -4.83 2.79
N LEU A 134 15.11 -3.93 1.81
CA LEU A 134 13.91 -3.34 1.23
C LEU A 134 13.78 -3.69 -0.24
N THR A 135 12.56 -3.93 -0.68
CA THR A 135 12.21 -3.98 -2.11
C THR A 135 11.03 -3.05 -2.39
N ILE A 136 11.02 -2.44 -3.57
CA ILE A 136 9.99 -1.51 -3.97
C ILE A 136 9.03 -2.20 -4.93
N LEU A 137 7.74 -2.07 -4.66
CA LEU A 137 6.67 -2.36 -5.61
C LEU A 137 6.06 -1.03 -6.01
N HIS A 138 6.19 -0.70 -7.28
CA HIS A 138 5.52 0.46 -7.85
C HIS A 138 4.11 0.09 -8.26
N ASP A 139 3.17 0.99 -8.03
CA ASP A 139 1.84 0.86 -8.60
C ASP A 139 1.96 0.86 -10.13
N GLU A 140 1.32 -0.12 -10.76
CA GLU A 140 1.37 -0.24 -12.21
C GLU A 140 0.40 0.78 -12.82
N TYR A 141 0.87 1.52 -13.82
CA TYR A 141 -0.04 2.31 -14.63
C TYR A 141 -1.13 1.43 -15.21
N LEU A 142 -2.36 1.93 -15.18
CA LEU A 142 -3.49 1.25 -15.77
C LEU A 142 -3.23 0.96 -17.25
N THR A 143 -3.45 -0.28 -17.65
CA THR A 143 -3.43 -0.63 -19.08
C THR A 143 -4.65 -0.01 -19.78
N VAL A 144 -4.61 0.10 -21.10
CA VAL A 144 -5.77 0.58 -21.89
C VAL A 144 -7.02 -0.26 -21.60
N SER A 145 -6.87 -1.55 -21.32
CA SER A 145 -7.97 -2.44 -20.96
C SER A 145 -8.52 -2.11 -19.57
N ASP A 146 -7.65 -1.80 -18.61
CA ASP A 146 -8.06 -1.41 -17.25
C ASP A 146 -8.78 -0.06 -17.29
N ILE A 147 -8.21 0.93 -18.00
CA ILE A 147 -8.83 2.25 -18.19
C ILE A 147 -10.21 2.13 -18.82
N ARG A 148 -10.34 1.27 -19.82
CA ARG A 148 -11.64 0.98 -20.44
C ARG A 148 -12.63 0.44 -19.42
N GLY A 149 -12.22 -0.50 -18.58
CA GLY A 149 -13.04 -1.05 -17.51
C GLY A 149 -13.51 0.01 -16.52
N VAL A 150 -12.61 0.95 -16.13
CA VAL A 150 -12.95 2.08 -15.26
C VAL A 150 -14.02 2.97 -15.90
N ILE A 151 -13.86 3.33 -17.18
CA ILE A 151 -14.83 4.16 -17.90
C ILE A 151 -16.19 3.44 -18.02
N GLU A 152 -16.20 2.16 -18.38
CA GLU A 152 -17.42 1.35 -18.49
C GLU A 152 -18.15 1.26 -17.12
N GLN A 153 -17.41 1.07 -16.03
CA GLN A 153 -17.97 1.05 -14.68
C GLN A 153 -18.56 2.41 -14.30
N PHE A 154 -17.83 3.50 -14.56
CA PHE A 154 -18.30 4.86 -14.31
C PHE A 154 -19.61 5.13 -15.08
N CYS A 155 -19.67 4.77 -16.36
CA CYS A 155 -20.88 4.92 -17.16
C CYS A 155 -22.06 4.14 -16.58
N HIS A 156 -21.81 2.92 -16.12
CA HIS A 156 -22.82 2.09 -15.46
C HIS A 156 -23.34 2.74 -14.17
N ASP A 157 -22.43 3.21 -13.31
CA ASP A 157 -22.77 3.78 -11.99
C ASP A 157 -23.49 5.14 -12.09
N GLN A 158 -23.19 5.89 -13.15
CA GLN A 158 -23.82 7.21 -13.41
C GLN A 158 -25.02 7.12 -14.40
N GLU A 159 -25.38 5.92 -14.84
CA GLU A 159 -26.45 5.68 -15.82
C GLU A 159 -26.26 6.50 -17.13
N VAL A 160 -25.01 6.60 -17.58
CA VAL A 160 -24.62 7.34 -18.79
C VAL A 160 -24.37 6.37 -19.93
N ASP A 161 -25.01 6.58 -21.07
CA ASP A 161 -24.75 5.86 -22.31
C ASP A 161 -23.62 6.53 -23.09
N MET A 162 -22.50 5.83 -23.27
CA MET A 162 -21.36 6.29 -24.04
C MET A 162 -21.08 5.32 -25.20
N LEU A 163 -20.85 5.88 -26.40
CA LEU A 163 -20.54 5.06 -27.57
C LEU A 163 -19.25 4.26 -27.37
N PRO A 164 -19.22 2.95 -27.74
CA PRO A 164 -18.02 2.11 -27.56
C PRO A 164 -16.75 2.66 -28.23
N GLU A 165 -16.91 3.39 -29.34
CA GLU A 165 -15.83 4.02 -30.07
C GLU A 165 -15.23 5.16 -29.24
N PHE A 166 -16.07 5.94 -28.58
CA PHE A 166 -15.63 7.05 -27.72
C PHE A 166 -14.95 6.52 -26.46
N ILE A 167 -15.48 5.47 -25.82
CA ILE A 167 -14.81 4.79 -24.70
C ILE A 167 -13.42 4.33 -25.12
N ARG A 168 -13.27 3.78 -26.33
CA ARG A 168 -11.96 3.35 -26.82
C ARG A 168 -10.99 4.52 -27.00
N GLU A 169 -11.45 5.65 -27.52
CA GLU A 169 -10.64 6.87 -27.69
C GLU A 169 -10.21 7.45 -26.34
N LEU A 170 -11.15 7.60 -25.41
CA LEU A 170 -10.84 8.06 -24.04
C LEU A 170 -9.84 7.13 -23.34
N SER A 171 -9.98 5.81 -23.52
CA SER A 171 -9.04 4.84 -22.93
C SER A 171 -7.60 5.01 -23.43
N GLN A 172 -7.41 5.51 -24.65
CA GLN A 172 -6.09 5.84 -25.17
C GLN A 172 -5.58 7.20 -24.65
N MET A 173 -6.49 8.16 -24.50
CA MET A 173 -6.15 9.51 -24.03
C MET A 173 -5.79 9.54 -22.55
N PHE A 174 -6.42 8.68 -21.74
CA PHE A 174 -6.23 8.63 -20.29
C PHE A 174 -5.03 7.79 -19.83
N LYS A 175 -4.18 7.33 -20.74
CA LYS A 175 -2.94 6.65 -20.38
C LYS A 175 -2.09 7.49 -19.44
N GLY A 176 -1.65 6.89 -18.35
CA GLY A 176 -0.83 7.54 -17.34
C GLY A 176 -1.63 8.19 -16.22
N LEU A 177 -2.95 8.20 -16.30
CA LEU A 177 -3.81 8.67 -15.22
C LEU A 177 -4.14 7.52 -14.26
N SER A 178 -4.33 7.87 -12.99
CA SER A 178 -4.89 6.98 -11.97
C SER A 178 -6.41 6.81 -12.17
N GLU A 179 -6.98 5.78 -11.56
CA GLU A 179 -8.43 5.57 -11.59
C GLU A 179 -9.19 6.75 -10.95
N TYR A 180 -8.63 7.33 -9.88
CA TYR A 180 -9.20 8.51 -9.24
C TYR A 180 -9.24 9.71 -10.19
N GLU A 181 -8.16 9.98 -10.91
CA GLU A 181 -8.11 11.08 -11.89
C GLU A 181 -9.08 10.85 -13.04
N ILE A 182 -9.18 9.62 -13.55
CA ILE A 182 -10.14 9.25 -14.60
C ILE A 182 -11.58 9.54 -14.14
N ASN A 183 -11.95 9.03 -12.98
CA ASN A 183 -13.30 9.22 -12.43
C ASN A 183 -13.60 10.70 -12.17
N THR A 184 -12.61 11.46 -11.68
CA THR A 184 -12.75 12.90 -11.45
C THR A 184 -12.99 13.66 -12.76
N ILE A 185 -12.22 13.36 -13.81
CA ILE A 185 -12.37 14.01 -15.14
C ILE A 185 -13.75 13.68 -15.72
N LEU A 186 -14.18 12.43 -15.64
CA LEU A 186 -15.48 12.02 -16.16
C LEU A 186 -16.62 12.67 -15.38
N ALA A 187 -16.52 12.78 -14.05
CA ALA A 187 -17.51 13.45 -13.22
C ALA A 187 -17.60 14.95 -13.52
N LEU A 188 -16.46 15.62 -13.74
CA LEU A 188 -16.43 17.02 -14.14
C LEU A 188 -17.10 17.24 -15.51
N ALA A 189 -16.80 16.38 -16.49
CA ALA A 189 -17.40 16.45 -17.81
C ALA A 189 -18.94 16.32 -17.78
N LEU A 190 -19.48 15.46 -16.89
CA LEU A 190 -20.94 15.36 -16.71
C LEU A 190 -21.55 16.57 -16.02
N SER A 191 -20.80 17.27 -15.16
CA SER A 191 -21.31 18.44 -14.44
C SER A 191 -21.38 19.70 -15.29
N ASP A 192 -20.58 19.79 -16.38
CA ASP A 192 -20.55 20.95 -17.27
C ASP A 192 -21.68 20.93 -18.32
N ASP A 193 -22.38 19.80 -18.49
CA ASP A 193 -23.51 19.63 -19.42
C ASP A 193 -24.89 19.91 -18.77
N GLY A 194 -24.93 20.48 -17.56
CA GLY A 194 -26.13 20.76 -16.75
C GLY A 194 -26.57 22.22 -16.71
#